data_6be35c89c8b04b5409220a6b4bf888fc
#
_entry.id   6be35c89c8b04b5409220a6b4bf888fc
#
_cell.length_a   1.000
_cell.length_b   1.000
_cell.length_c   1.000
_cell.angle_alpha   90.00
_cell.angle_beta   90.00
_cell.angle_gamma   90.00
#
_symmetry.space_group_name_H-M   'P 1'
#
loop_
_entity.id
_entity.type
_entity.pdbx_description
1 polymer ?
#
loop_
_entity_poly.entity_id
_entity_poly.type
_entity_poly.pdbx_seq_one_letter_code
_entity_poly.pdbx_strand_id
1 'polypeptide(L)'
;LCNVMIPLPSIDRQHEIVEEYETLSRRISLNEQMIQNLEATAQTLYRKMFVDGIDKENLPDGWRMGTLGEVCSKIGSGATPKGGKDCYMDSGVSLIRSMNVFDFNFSYDELAHISDRQAKQLDGVIVNKKDILFNITGASVARCCMVPDDILPARVNQHVMIIRPKEDYMSYYLLCTLCSDEAKQSLLGMSQSGSTREAITKAEIEAFHIVVPSSELLMDFTTKVETLYDNIMLYKQENSKLAELQSLLLAKMGQ
;
A
#
# COMPACT_ATOMS: atom_id res chain seq x y z
N LEU A 1 26.18 -7.79 40.59
CA LEU A 1 26.25 -7.00 39.34
C LEU A 1 27.61 -7.29 38.71
N CYS A 2 27.65 -8.05 37.63
CA CYS A 2 28.88 -8.36 36.91
C CYS A 2 29.46 -7.08 36.31
N ASN A 3 30.72 -6.77 36.53
CA ASN A 3 31.48 -5.80 35.79
C ASN A 3 31.67 -6.31 34.34
N VAL A 4 30.81 -5.91 33.46
CA VAL A 4 30.98 -6.15 32.02
C VAL A 4 31.88 -5.02 31.49
N MET A 5 33.08 -5.38 31.05
CA MET A 5 33.98 -4.48 30.36
C MET A 5 33.49 -4.32 28.94
N ILE A 6 33.02 -3.13 28.58
CA ILE A 6 32.60 -2.80 27.22
C ILE A 6 33.77 -2.03 26.58
N PRO A 7 34.32 -2.50 25.44
CA PRO A 7 35.33 -1.76 24.70
C PRO A 7 34.66 -0.48 24.12
N LEU A 8 35.21 0.67 24.48
CA LEU A 8 34.74 1.97 23.91
C LEU A 8 35.76 2.44 22.88
N PRO A 9 35.34 2.83 21.69
CA PRO A 9 36.20 3.51 20.71
C PRO A 9 36.75 4.83 21.27
N SER A 10 37.83 5.35 20.68
CA SER A 10 38.32 6.70 21.01
C SER A 10 37.23 7.75 20.81
N ILE A 11 37.30 8.88 21.53
CA ILE A 11 36.31 9.98 21.41
C ILE A 11 36.20 10.47 19.96
N ASP A 12 37.31 10.62 19.26
CA ASP A 12 37.31 11.04 17.86
C ASP A 12 36.54 10.04 16.98
N ARG A 13 36.73 8.75 17.21
CA ARG A 13 36.00 7.70 16.47
C ARG A 13 34.52 7.66 16.83
N GLN A 14 34.17 7.96 18.09
CA GLN A 14 32.76 8.10 18.50
C GLN A 14 32.09 9.29 17.76
N HIS A 15 32.77 10.43 17.66
CA HIS A 15 32.26 11.59 16.92
C HIS A 15 32.05 11.29 15.45
N GLU A 16 33.00 10.63 14.77
CA GLU A 16 32.86 10.22 13.37
C GLU A 16 31.62 9.34 13.15
N ILE A 17 31.43 8.34 14.03
CA ILE A 17 30.27 7.42 13.92
C ILE A 17 28.95 8.16 14.13
N VAL A 18 28.88 9.08 15.11
CA VAL A 18 27.69 9.90 15.36
C VAL A 18 27.38 10.78 14.14
N GLU A 19 28.39 11.43 13.56
CA GLU A 19 28.21 12.27 12.37
C GLU A 19 27.73 11.46 11.15
N GLU A 20 28.32 10.28 10.91
CA GLU A 20 27.85 9.36 9.88
C GLU A 20 26.40 8.94 10.11
N TYR A 21 26.03 8.55 11.34
CA TYR A 21 24.68 8.11 11.71
C TYR A 21 23.66 9.24 11.55
N GLU A 22 24.00 10.45 12.03
CA GLU A 22 23.11 11.62 11.89
C GLU A 22 22.92 12.02 10.42
N THR A 23 23.95 11.88 9.59
CA THR A 23 23.86 12.14 8.15
C THR A 23 22.86 11.20 7.48
N LEU A 24 22.92 9.89 7.79
CA LEU A 24 21.95 8.89 7.29
C LEU A 24 20.54 9.19 7.81
N SER A 25 20.40 9.50 9.10
CA SER A 25 19.11 9.84 9.73
C SER A 25 18.47 11.07 9.08
N ARG A 26 19.27 12.11 8.82
CA ARG A 26 18.80 13.32 8.14
C ARG A 26 18.34 13.04 6.73
N ARG A 27 19.07 12.18 5.98
CA ARG A 27 18.68 11.78 4.62
C ARG A 27 17.36 11.03 4.62
N ILE A 28 17.16 10.06 5.54
CA ILE A 28 15.89 9.35 5.71
C ILE A 28 14.74 10.34 5.97
N SER A 29 14.93 11.25 6.91
CA SER A 29 13.90 12.26 7.24
C SER A 29 13.54 13.16 6.06
N LEU A 30 14.52 13.58 5.26
CA LEU A 30 14.28 14.36 4.04
C LEU A 30 13.49 13.55 3.00
N ASN A 31 13.82 12.28 2.81
CA ASN A 31 13.11 11.40 1.90
C ASN A 31 11.66 11.20 2.37
N GLU A 32 11.41 11.02 3.67
CA GLU A 32 10.06 10.92 4.24
C GLU A 32 9.24 12.19 3.97
N GLN A 33 9.83 13.38 4.13
CA GLN A 33 9.17 14.63 3.77
C GLN A 33 8.85 14.73 2.28
N MET A 34 9.78 14.28 1.41
CA MET A 34 9.54 14.25 -0.04
C MET A 34 8.40 13.29 -0.39
N ILE A 35 8.35 12.09 0.22
CA ILE A 35 7.27 11.13 0.04
C ILE A 35 5.92 11.78 0.41
N GLN A 36 5.82 12.41 1.59
CA GLN A 36 4.60 13.10 2.01
C GLN A 36 4.16 14.20 1.05
N ASN A 37 5.09 14.99 0.54
CA ASN A 37 4.81 16.06 -0.42
C ASN A 37 4.32 15.50 -1.77
N LEU A 38 4.91 14.41 -2.26
CA LEU A 38 4.51 13.76 -3.50
C LEU A 38 3.11 13.12 -3.36
N GLU A 39 2.84 12.45 -2.24
CA GLU A 39 1.51 11.90 -1.93
C GLU A 39 0.45 13.01 -1.85
N ALA A 40 0.73 14.11 -1.15
CA ALA A 40 -0.16 15.27 -1.07
C ALA A 40 -0.39 15.93 -2.45
N THR A 41 0.63 15.95 -3.31
CA THR A 41 0.51 16.45 -4.69
C THR A 41 -0.41 15.56 -5.52
N ALA A 42 -0.27 14.23 -5.45
CA ALA A 42 -1.14 13.29 -6.16
C ALA A 42 -2.60 13.44 -5.71
N GLN A 43 -2.85 13.56 -4.40
CA GLN A 43 -4.19 13.79 -3.85
C GLN A 43 -4.78 15.14 -4.27
N THR A 44 -3.95 16.20 -4.33
CA THR A 44 -4.38 17.52 -4.79
C THR A 44 -4.76 17.49 -6.27
N LEU A 45 -3.98 16.80 -7.10
CA LEU A 45 -4.32 16.59 -8.52
C LEU A 45 -5.63 15.83 -8.66
N TYR A 46 -5.82 14.75 -7.91
CA TYR A 46 -7.06 13.98 -7.90
C TYR A 46 -8.26 14.88 -7.56
N ARG A 47 -8.18 15.62 -6.45
CA ARG A 47 -9.27 16.51 -6.04
C ARG A 47 -9.59 17.55 -7.09
N LYS A 48 -8.60 18.24 -7.64
CA LYS A 48 -8.79 19.27 -8.67
C LYS A 48 -9.39 18.72 -9.95
N MET A 49 -9.04 17.50 -10.34
CA MET A 49 -9.48 16.92 -11.61
C MET A 49 -10.82 16.22 -11.50
N PHE A 50 -11.18 15.65 -10.33
CA PHE A 50 -12.30 14.73 -10.22
C PHE A 50 -13.29 15.03 -9.09
N VAL A 51 -13.01 16.02 -8.23
CA VAL A 51 -13.85 16.31 -7.05
C VAL A 51 -14.26 17.77 -7.02
N ASP A 52 -13.29 18.70 -7.07
CA ASP A 52 -13.56 20.12 -6.89
C ASP A 52 -14.40 20.68 -8.06
N GLY A 53 -15.59 21.18 -7.74
CA GLY A 53 -16.51 21.76 -8.75
C GLY A 53 -17.28 20.73 -9.57
N ILE A 54 -17.20 19.43 -9.27
CA ILE A 54 -17.98 18.39 -9.94
C ILE A 54 -19.34 18.23 -9.25
N ASP A 55 -20.38 18.51 -10.01
CA ASP A 55 -21.77 18.25 -9.59
C ASP A 55 -22.14 16.82 -9.96
N LYS A 56 -22.39 15.99 -8.94
CA LYS A 56 -22.75 14.56 -9.12
C LYS A 56 -24.14 14.35 -9.73
N GLU A 57 -25.01 15.37 -9.69
CA GLU A 57 -26.32 15.33 -10.33
C GLU A 57 -26.26 15.73 -11.81
N ASN A 58 -25.23 16.52 -12.18
CA ASN A 58 -25.00 17.00 -13.53
C ASN A 58 -23.53 16.78 -13.93
N LEU A 59 -23.18 15.53 -14.17
CA LEU A 59 -21.80 15.15 -14.51
C LEU A 59 -21.36 15.78 -15.85
N PRO A 60 -20.07 16.11 -16.01
CA PRO A 60 -19.51 16.56 -17.28
C PRO A 60 -19.75 15.56 -18.44
N ASP A 61 -19.70 16.05 -19.67
CA ASP A 61 -19.83 15.20 -20.85
C ASP A 61 -18.80 14.04 -20.84
N GLY A 62 -19.29 12.84 -21.13
CA GLY A 62 -18.48 11.63 -21.13
C GLY A 62 -18.22 11.03 -19.73
N TRP A 63 -18.71 11.66 -18.66
CA TRP A 63 -18.68 11.10 -17.33
C TRP A 63 -20.00 10.38 -17.00
N ARG A 64 -19.94 9.41 -16.10
CA ARG A 64 -21.13 8.69 -15.65
C ARG A 64 -21.00 8.21 -14.21
N MET A 65 -22.13 7.94 -13.59
CA MET A 65 -22.15 7.11 -12.40
C MET A 65 -21.94 5.64 -12.80
N GLY A 66 -21.23 4.91 -11.96
CA GLY A 66 -21.00 3.48 -12.13
C GLY A 66 -20.68 2.82 -10.81
N THR A 67 -20.34 1.54 -10.84
CA THR A 67 -19.92 0.79 -9.68
C THR A 67 -18.52 0.21 -9.85
N LEU A 68 -17.86 -0.14 -8.73
CA LEU A 68 -16.56 -0.82 -8.80
C LEU A 68 -16.67 -2.14 -9.58
N GLY A 69 -17.76 -2.89 -9.41
CA GLY A 69 -18.00 -4.13 -10.16
C GLY A 69 -18.04 -3.94 -11.67
N GLU A 70 -18.56 -2.80 -12.16
CA GLU A 70 -18.58 -2.48 -13.58
C GLU A 70 -17.20 -2.18 -14.17
N VAL A 71 -16.34 -1.49 -13.41
CA VAL A 71 -15.04 -1.02 -13.90
C VAL A 71 -13.88 -1.93 -13.56
N CYS A 72 -14.09 -2.93 -12.70
CA CYS A 72 -13.06 -3.88 -12.31
C CYS A 72 -13.20 -5.23 -13.03
N SER A 73 -12.07 -5.81 -13.40
CA SER A 73 -11.98 -7.17 -13.95
C SER A 73 -11.89 -8.22 -12.84
N LYS A 74 -11.48 -7.81 -11.64
CA LYS A 74 -11.39 -8.67 -10.46
C LYS A 74 -11.66 -7.88 -9.19
N ILE A 75 -12.53 -8.45 -8.35
CA ILE A 75 -12.74 -8.08 -6.95
C ILE A 75 -12.82 -9.39 -6.17
N GLY A 76 -11.89 -9.63 -5.23
CA GLY A 76 -11.90 -10.87 -4.48
C GLY A 76 -10.79 -10.96 -3.43
N SER A 77 -11.15 -11.55 -2.28
CA SER A 77 -10.21 -11.82 -1.19
C SER A 77 -9.62 -13.22 -1.28
N GLY A 78 -8.49 -13.41 -0.62
CA GLY A 78 -7.81 -14.69 -0.57
C GLY A 78 -8.31 -15.63 0.52
N ALA A 79 -7.45 -16.55 0.89
CA ALA A 79 -7.69 -17.51 1.95
C ALA A 79 -6.43 -17.70 2.79
N THR A 80 -6.61 -18.22 4.01
CA THR A 80 -5.46 -18.67 4.82
C THR A 80 -4.88 -19.95 4.22
N PRO A 81 -3.56 -20.01 3.97
CA PRO A 81 -2.91 -21.25 3.58
C PRO A 81 -3.13 -22.35 4.64
N LYS A 82 -3.21 -23.62 4.22
CA LYS A 82 -3.28 -24.75 5.15
C LYS A 82 -2.03 -24.77 6.02
N GLY A 83 -2.20 -24.80 7.35
CA GLY A 83 -1.12 -24.72 8.33
C GLY A 83 -0.99 -23.33 8.99
N GLY A 84 -1.71 -22.32 8.50
CA GLY A 84 -1.70 -20.99 9.11
C GLY A 84 -0.28 -20.38 9.13
N LYS A 85 0.13 -19.83 10.27
CA LYS A 85 1.47 -19.20 10.43
C LYS A 85 2.63 -20.20 10.36
N ASP A 86 2.38 -21.46 10.71
CA ASP A 86 3.45 -22.49 10.76
C ASP A 86 3.93 -22.87 9.35
N CYS A 87 3.24 -22.45 8.31
CA CYS A 87 3.63 -22.70 6.94
C CYS A 87 4.43 -21.53 6.30
N TYR A 88 4.67 -20.46 7.03
CA TYR A 88 5.42 -19.32 6.50
C TYR A 88 6.91 -19.67 6.41
N MET A 89 7.53 -19.13 5.38
CA MET A 89 8.93 -19.37 5.02
C MET A 89 9.68 -18.04 4.98
N ASP A 90 11.01 -18.11 5.06
CA ASP A 90 11.87 -16.91 4.94
C ASP A 90 11.90 -16.35 3.50
N SER A 91 11.55 -17.17 2.51
CA SER A 91 11.51 -16.78 1.10
C SER A 91 10.48 -17.59 0.32
N GLY A 92 10.06 -17.08 -0.83
CA GLY A 92 9.06 -17.74 -1.68
C GLY A 92 8.07 -16.74 -2.29
N VAL A 93 6.84 -17.20 -2.56
CA VAL A 93 5.75 -16.34 -3.04
C VAL A 93 5.24 -15.49 -1.88
N SER A 94 5.18 -14.18 -2.05
CA SER A 94 4.71 -13.26 -1.02
C SER A 94 3.23 -13.51 -0.67
N LEU A 95 2.92 -13.54 0.63
CA LEU A 95 1.54 -13.61 1.13
C LEU A 95 1.20 -12.32 1.86
N ILE A 96 0.42 -11.48 1.19
CA ILE A 96 0.03 -10.17 1.69
C ILE A 96 -1.08 -10.34 2.73
N ARG A 97 -0.88 -9.72 3.89
CA ARG A 97 -1.82 -9.70 5.01
C ARG A 97 -2.28 -8.27 5.30
N SER A 98 -3.36 -8.11 6.03
CA SER A 98 -3.92 -6.78 6.36
C SER A 98 -2.92 -5.84 7.05
N MET A 99 -1.96 -6.37 7.79
CA MET A 99 -0.90 -5.58 8.43
C MET A 99 0.11 -4.97 7.45
N ASN A 100 0.16 -5.48 6.22
CA ASN A 100 1.02 -4.93 5.18
C ASN A 100 0.35 -3.77 4.41
N VAL A 101 -0.97 -3.56 4.56
CA VAL A 101 -1.76 -2.60 3.79
C VAL A 101 -2.13 -1.40 4.65
N PHE A 102 -1.63 -0.22 4.28
CA PHE A 102 -1.97 1.09 4.82
C PHE A 102 -2.48 1.99 3.70
N ASP A 103 -3.08 3.13 4.04
CA ASP A 103 -3.52 4.06 2.99
C ASP A 103 -2.32 4.62 2.24
N PHE A 104 -2.34 4.46 0.91
CA PHE A 104 -1.27 4.81 -0.03
C PHE A 104 0.08 4.14 0.25
N ASN A 105 0.20 3.30 1.28
CA ASN A 105 1.49 2.74 1.71
C ASN A 105 1.41 1.24 1.94
N PHE A 106 2.41 0.53 1.43
CA PHE A 106 2.62 -0.88 1.70
C PHE A 106 3.74 -1.04 2.74
N SER A 107 3.50 -1.80 3.82
CA SER A 107 4.54 -2.16 4.78
C SER A 107 5.14 -3.52 4.44
N TYR A 108 6.46 -3.55 4.36
CA TYR A 108 7.23 -4.79 4.17
C TYR A 108 7.45 -5.53 5.50
N ASP A 109 7.10 -4.91 6.62
CA ASP A 109 7.28 -5.50 7.95
C ASP A 109 6.54 -6.83 8.06
N GLU A 110 7.27 -7.85 8.50
CA GLU A 110 6.75 -9.22 8.62
C GLU A 110 6.05 -9.74 7.35
N LEU A 111 6.45 -9.30 6.14
CA LEU A 111 5.89 -9.84 4.90
C LEU A 111 6.11 -11.36 4.88
N ALA A 112 5.01 -12.10 4.92
CA ALA A 112 5.07 -13.56 4.92
C ALA A 112 5.35 -14.10 3.52
N HIS A 113 6.02 -15.26 3.47
CA HIS A 113 6.22 -15.99 2.22
C HIS A 113 5.66 -17.40 2.35
N ILE A 114 5.22 -17.96 1.24
CA ILE A 114 4.68 -19.32 1.16
C ILE A 114 5.34 -20.08 0.00
N SER A 115 5.30 -21.42 0.10
CA SER A 115 5.82 -22.28 -0.96
C SER A 115 4.99 -22.18 -2.24
N ASP A 116 5.58 -22.52 -3.38
CA ASP A 116 4.88 -22.60 -4.68
C ASP A 116 3.66 -23.53 -4.61
N ARG A 117 3.75 -24.63 -3.85
CA ARG A 117 2.65 -25.56 -3.64
C ARG A 117 1.44 -24.89 -2.97
N GLN A 118 1.69 -24.06 -1.96
CA GLN A 118 0.64 -23.31 -1.26
C GLN A 118 0.12 -22.16 -2.12
N ALA A 119 1.01 -21.44 -2.81
CA ALA A 119 0.64 -20.40 -3.75
C ALA A 119 -0.27 -20.92 -4.86
N LYS A 120 -0.02 -22.12 -5.37
CA LYS A 120 -0.89 -22.79 -6.35
C LYS A 120 -2.30 -23.07 -5.83
N GLN A 121 -2.48 -23.30 -4.53
CA GLN A 121 -3.82 -23.43 -3.93
C GLN A 121 -4.56 -22.09 -3.85
N LEU A 122 -3.85 -20.99 -4.02
CA LEU A 122 -4.36 -19.62 -4.01
C LEU A 122 -4.32 -18.98 -5.42
N ASP A 123 -4.36 -19.77 -6.48
CA ASP A 123 -4.34 -19.26 -7.87
C ASP A 123 -5.55 -18.37 -8.19
N GLY A 124 -6.64 -18.53 -7.44
CA GLY A 124 -7.78 -17.63 -7.51
C GLY A 124 -7.48 -16.19 -7.10
N VAL A 125 -6.36 -15.90 -6.42
CA VAL A 125 -5.99 -14.58 -5.89
C VAL A 125 -4.52 -14.22 -6.17
N ILE A 126 -4.10 -14.51 -7.40
CA ILE A 126 -2.84 -14.01 -7.95
C ILE A 126 -2.92 -12.47 -8.02
N VAL A 127 -1.92 -11.83 -7.42
CA VAL A 127 -1.76 -10.38 -7.46
C VAL A 127 -0.97 -10.00 -8.71
N ASN A 128 -1.46 -9.00 -9.44
CA ASN A 128 -0.81 -8.45 -10.63
C ASN A 128 -0.33 -7.01 -10.36
N LYS A 129 0.56 -6.53 -11.21
CA LYS A 129 0.94 -5.10 -11.22
C LYS A 129 -0.29 -4.21 -11.28
N LYS A 130 -0.23 -3.06 -10.61
CA LYS A 130 -1.32 -2.07 -10.54
C LYS A 130 -2.60 -2.56 -9.87
N ASP A 131 -2.62 -3.74 -9.23
CA ASP A 131 -3.72 -4.13 -8.34
C ASP A 131 -3.76 -3.23 -7.11
N ILE A 132 -4.97 -2.91 -6.68
CA ILE A 132 -5.21 -2.25 -5.40
C ILE A 132 -5.47 -3.34 -4.36
N LEU A 133 -4.70 -3.30 -3.28
CA LEU A 133 -4.87 -4.13 -2.09
C LEU A 133 -5.79 -3.40 -1.12
N PHE A 134 -6.87 -4.04 -0.70
CA PHE A 134 -7.91 -3.42 0.12
C PHE A 134 -8.22 -4.28 1.33
N ASN A 135 -8.12 -3.72 2.54
CA ASN A 135 -8.44 -4.42 3.78
C ASN A 135 -9.95 -4.46 4.02
N ILE A 136 -10.49 -5.66 4.24
CA ILE A 136 -11.93 -5.89 4.37
C ILE A 136 -12.40 -6.22 5.78
N THR A 137 -11.53 -6.35 6.77
CA THR A 137 -11.90 -6.76 8.13
C THR A 137 -11.11 -6.07 9.24
N GLY A 138 -11.74 -5.92 10.41
CA GLY A 138 -11.13 -5.48 11.66
C GLY A 138 -10.74 -4.00 11.67
N ALA A 139 -9.92 -3.59 12.63
CA ALA A 139 -9.51 -2.20 12.84
C ALA A 139 -8.78 -1.54 11.64
N SER A 140 -8.38 -2.32 10.65
CA SER A 140 -7.73 -1.84 9.43
C SER A 140 -8.67 -1.81 8.21
N VAL A 141 -9.97 -2.06 8.41
CA VAL A 141 -10.96 -2.07 7.34
C VAL A 141 -10.91 -0.77 6.52
N ALA A 142 -11.12 -0.89 5.21
CA ALA A 142 -11.05 0.19 4.23
C ALA A 142 -9.65 0.81 3.99
N ARG A 143 -8.56 0.33 4.62
CA ARG A 143 -7.22 0.74 4.19
C ARG A 143 -6.89 0.13 2.83
N CYS A 144 -6.24 0.91 1.98
CA CYS A 144 -5.84 0.41 0.66
C CYS A 144 -4.58 1.08 0.11
N CYS A 145 -3.82 0.30 -0.65
CA CYS A 145 -2.64 0.77 -1.36
C CYS A 145 -2.47 0.07 -2.71
N MET A 146 -1.62 0.61 -3.56
CA MET A 146 -1.14 -0.08 -4.76
C MET A 146 -0.17 -1.19 -4.35
N VAL A 147 -0.21 -2.32 -5.04
CA VAL A 147 0.77 -3.38 -4.84
C VAL A 147 2.15 -2.92 -5.32
N PRO A 148 3.24 -3.11 -4.53
CA PRO A 148 4.59 -2.91 -5.02
C PRO A 148 5.00 -4.00 -6.02
N ASP A 149 5.71 -3.63 -7.08
CA ASP A 149 6.14 -4.58 -8.13
C ASP A 149 7.18 -5.60 -7.62
N ASP A 150 8.02 -5.19 -6.69
CA ASP A 150 9.14 -5.96 -6.16
C ASP A 150 8.73 -7.13 -5.25
N ILE A 151 7.49 -7.15 -4.75
CA ILE A 151 6.97 -8.28 -3.97
C ILE A 151 6.31 -9.36 -4.82
N LEU A 152 6.21 -9.15 -6.13
CA LEU A 152 5.61 -10.13 -7.03
C LEU A 152 6.58 -11.29 -7.34
N PRO A 153 6.13 -12.54 -7.46
CA PRO A 153 4.73 -12.98 -7.41
C PRO A 153 4.14 -12.99 -5.99
N ALA A 154 2.87 -12.61 -5.87
CA ALA A 154 2.20 -12.52 -4.57
C ALA A 154 0.79 -13.11 -4.58
N ARG A 155 0.28 -13.39 -3.38
CA ARG A 155 -1.09 -13.78 -3.06
C ARG A 155 -1.60 -12.93 -1.90
N VAL A 156 -2.91 -12.86 -1.72
CA VAL A 156 -3.52 -12.20 -0.56
C VAL A 156 -4.20 -13.21 0.36
N ASN A 157 -4.25 -12.90 1.65
CA ASN A 157 -5.01 -13.68 2.63
C ASN A 157 -6.50 -13.33 2.61
N GLN A 158 -7.30 -13.95 3.49
CA GLN A 158 -8.75 -13.73 3.60
C GLN A 158 -9.16 -12.34 4.08
N HIS A 159 -8.23 -11.52 4.58
CA HIS A 159 -8.47 -10.17 5.10
C HIS A 159 -8.14 -9.07 4.09
N VAL A 160 -7.52 -9.43 2.99
CA VAL A 160 -7.15 -8.50 1.91
C VAL A 160 -7.88 -8.88 0.64
N MET A 161 -8.51 -7.90 0.02
CA MET A 161 -9.19 -8.01 -1.26
C MET A 161 -8.34 -7.37 -2.35
N ILE A 162 -8.25 -8.04 -3.50
CA ILE A 162 -7.71 -7.47 -4.73
C ILE A 162 -8.83 -6.70 -5.42
N ILE A 163 -8.58 -5.45 -5.77
CA ILE A 163 -9.41 -4.63 -6.65
C ILE A 163 -8.57 -4.33 -7.89
N ARG A 164 -8.91 -4.98 -9.01
CA ARG A 164 -8.20 -4.86 -10.29
C ARG A 164 -9.10 -4.17 -11.30
N PRO A 165 -8.76 -2.97 -11.75
CA PRO A 165 -9.48 -2.32 -12.85
C PRO A 165 -9.45 -3.17 -14.13
N LYS A 166 -10.38 -2.92 -15.05
CA LYS A 166 -10.35 -3.46 -16.41
C LYS A 166 -9.24 -2.82 -17.22
N GLU A 167 -8.99 -1.55 -16.97
CA GLU A 167 -8.01 -0.72 -17.67
C GLU A 167 -6.98 -0.18 -16.67
N ASP A 168 -5.71 -0.38 -16.93
CA ASP A 168 -4.61 -0.02 -16.03
C ASP A 168 -4.55 1.47 -15.70
N TYR A 169 -5.02 2.34 -16.61
CA TYR A 169 -5.09 3.78 -16.38
C TYR A 169 -6.12 4.19 -15.31
N MET A 170 -6.96 3.28 -14.84
CA MET A 170 -7.89 3.55 -13.74
C MET A 170 -7.29 3.30 -12.35
N SER A 171 -6.15 2.61 -12.24
CA SER A 171 -5.65 2.14 -10.94
C SER A 171 -5.37 3.28 -9.97
N TYR A 172 -4.68 4.33 -10.40
CA TYR A 172 -4.38 5.48 -9.54
C TYR A 172 -5.64 6.29 -9.18
N TYR A 173 -6.56 6.44 -10.14
CA TYR A 173 -7.85 7.09 -9.90
C TYR A 173 -8.65 6.33 -8.83
N LEU A 174 -8.80 5.01 -8.98
CA LEU A 174 -9.53 4.18 -8.02
C LEU A 174 -8.85 4.16 -6.65
N LEU A 175 -7.51 4.10 -6.59
CA LEU A 175 -6.79 4.21 -5.32
C LEU A 175 -7.11 5.53 -4.62
N CYS A 176 -6.99 6.67 -5.31
CA CYS A 176 -7.31 7.97 -4.75
C CYS A 176 -8.80 8.07 -4.34
N THR A 177 -9.70 7.51 -5.13
CA THR A 177 -11.14 7.48 -4.83
C THR A 177 -11.40 6.69 -3.55
N LEU A 178 -10.86 5.49 -3.41
CA LEU A 178 -11.05 4.63 -2.24
C LEU A 178 -10.38 5.20 -0.96
N CYS A 179 -9.32 5.96 -1.12
CA CYS A 179 -8.63 6.64 -0.02
C CYS A 179 -9.22 8.03 0.31
N SER A 180 -10.20 8.53 -0.46
CA SER A 180 -10.83 9.82 -0.19
C SER A 180 -11.67 9.76 1.11
N ASP A 181 -11.79 10.89 1.80
CA ASP A 181 -12.57 10.98 3.04
C ASP A 181 -14.02 10.55 2.85
N GLU A 182 -14.65 10.92 1.73
CA GLU A 182 -16.02 10.56 1.40
C GLU A 182 -16.18 9.04 1.25
N ALA A 183 -15.30 8.40 0.46
CA ALA A 183 -15.34 6.97 0.27
C ALA A 183 -15.03 6.23 1.57
N LYS A 184 -14.05 6.70 2.36
CA LYS A 184 -13.72 6.13 3.68
C LYS A 184 -14.90 6.16 4.64
N GLN A 185 -15.59 7.30 4.77
CA GLN A 185 -16.78 7.41 5.63
C GLN A 185 -17.88 6.44 5.19
N SER A 186 -18.14 6.34 3.88
CA SER A 186 -19.14 5.41 3.34
C SER A 186 -18.76 3.95 3.59
N LEU A 187 -17.51 3.56 3.29
CA LEU A 187 -17.01 2.20 3.49
C LEU A 187 -16.98 1.79 4.96
N LEU A 188 -16.59 2.69 5.86
CA LEU A 188 -16.63 2.44 7.31
C LEU A 188 -18.07 2.32 7.81
N GLY A 189 -18.99 3.14 7.28
CA GLY A 189 -20.42 3.02 7.59
C GLY A 189 -21.01 1.65 7.18
N MET A 190 -20.61 1.14 6.00
CA MET A 190 -21.00 -0.20 5.54
C MET A 190 -20.48 -1.29 6.49
N SER A 191 -19.21 -1.20 6.92
CA SER A 191 -18.59 -2.20 7.78
C SER A 191 -19.27 -2.33 9.15
N GLN A 192 -19.89 -1.25 9.66
CA GLN A 192 -20.54 -1.20 10.96
C GLN A 192 -22.02 -1.63 10.90
N SER A 193 -22.64 -1.64 9.73
CA SER A 193 -24.06 -2.00 9.57
C SER A 193 -24.30 -3.52 9.57
N GLY A 194 -23.26 -4.34 9.45
CA GLY A 194 -23.31 -5.80 9.52
C GLY A 194 -23.07 -6.34 10.94
N SER A 195 -23.50 -7.58 11.19
CA SER A 195 -23.41 -8.26 12.50
C SER A 195 -21.99 -8.31 13.08
N THR A 196 -21.83 -8.20 14.38
CA THR A 196 -20.74 -8.54 15.33
C THR A 196 -19.26 -8.44 14.90
N ARG A 197 -18.89 -8.26 13.64
CA ARG A 197 -17.52 -8.06 13.16
C ARG A 197 -17.52 -6.98 12.08
N GLU A 198 -16.68 -5.97 12.26
CA GLU A 198 -16.39 -4.98 11.22
C GLU A 198 -15.81 -5.69 9.99
N ALA A 199 -16.60 -5.82 8.95
CA ALA A 199 -16.21 -6.46 7.70
C ALA A 199 -17.01 -5.89 6.52
N ILE A 200 -16.35 -5.77 5.37
CA ILE A 200 -16.99 -5.40 4.12
C ILE A 200 -16.97 -6.62 3.20
N THR A 201 -18.11 -6.96 2.63
CA THR A 201 -18.26 -8.11 1.73
C THR A 201 -17.85 -7.75 0.30
N LYS A 202 -17.56 -8.77 -0.49
CA LYS A 202 -17.30 -8.61 -1.93
C LYS A 202 -18.48 -7.91 -2.64
N ALA A 203 -19.71 -8.30 -2.34
CA ALA A 203 -20.91 -7.74 -2.96
C ALA A 203 -21.07 -6.23 -2.66
N GLU A 204 -20.74 -5.80 -1.44
CA GLU A 204 -20.78 -4.38 -1.06
C GLU A 204 -19.70 -3.57 -1.82
N ILE A 205 -18.50 -4.13 -1.99
CA ILE A 205 -17.45 -3.49 -2.79
C ILE A 205 -17.84 -3.45 -4.27
N GLU A 206 -18.37 -4.53 -4.82
CA GLU A 206 -18.85 -4.56 -6.23
C GLU A 206 -19.96 -3.53 -6.47
N ALA A 207 -20.85 -3.33 -5.51
CA ALA A 207 -21.94 -2.38 -5.58
C ALA A 207 -21.54 -0.95 -5.20
N PHE A 208 -20.30 -0.71 -4.76
CA PHE A 208 -19.85 0.62 -4.34
C PHE A 208 -19.87 1.60 -5.52
N HIS A 209 -20.64 2.67 -5.38
CA HIS A 209 -20.84 3.67 -6.43
C HIS A 209 -19.64 4.62 -6.51
N ILE A 210 -19.22 4.86 -7.74
CA ILE A 210 -18.15 5.81 -8.06
C ILE A 210 -18.57 6.67 -9.27
N VAL A 211 -17.97 7.83 -9.36
CA VAL A 211 -17.97 8.59 -10.61
C VAL A 211 -16.98 7.94 -11.56
N VAL A 212 -17.32 7.74 -12.81
CA VAL A 212 -16.44 7.22 -13.85
C VAL A 212 -16.17 8.34 -14.85
N PRO A 213 -15.00 9.01 -14.75
CA PRO A 213 -14.61 10.07 -15.69
C PRO A 213 -14.35 9.55 -17.10
N SER A 214 -14.17 10.46 -18.05
CA SER A 214 -13.76 10.10 -19.41
C SER A 214 -12.38 9.41 -19.41
N SER A 215 -12.17 8.45 -20.31
CA SER A 215 -10.90 7.73 -20.44
C SER A 215 -9.72 8.68 -20.75
N GLU A 216 -9.95 9.73 -21.51
CA GLU A 216 -8.92 10.71 -21.83
C GLU A 216 -8.39 11.41 -20.57
N LEU A 217 -9.30 11.86 -19.70
CA LEU A 217 -8.91 12.52 -18.44
C LEU A 217 -8.24 11.55 -17.48
N LEU A 218 -8.69 10.30 -17.43
CA LEU A 218 -8.05 9.25 -16.61
C LEU A 218 -6.63 8.93 -17.08
N MET A 219 -6.39 8.89 -18.40
CA MET A 219 -5.05 8.69 -18.96
C MET A 219 -4.13 9.88 -18.66
N ASP A 220 -4.62 11.13 -18.80
CA ASP A 220 -3.86 12.33 -18.44
C ASP A 220 -3.48 12.33 -16.95
N PHE A 221 -4.44 12.02 -16.08
CA PHE A 221 -4.19 11.88 -14.65
C PHE A 221 -3.12 10.82 -14.35
N THR A 222 -3.28 9.62 -14.93
CA THR A 222 -2.34 8.51 -14.75
C THR A 222 -0.92 8.90 -15.13
N THR A 223 -0.75 9.55 -16.29
CA THR A 223 0.58 9.99 -16.77
C THR A 223 1.24 10.95 -15.77
N LYS A 224 0.47 11.86 -15.17
CA LYS A 224 0.98 12.82 -14.17
C LYS A 224 1.33 12.15 -12.85
N VAL A 225 0.50 11.23 -12.40
CA VAL A 225 0.60 10.63 -11.05
C VAL A 225 1.57 9.47 -11.03
N GLU A 226 1.69 8.69 -12.10
CA GLU A 226 2.63 7.57 -12.20
C GLU A 226 4.06 8.00 -11.88
N THR A 227 4.51 9.12 -12.45
CA THR A 227 5.85 9.68 -12.15
C THR A 227 6.02 10.04 -10.66
N LEU A 228 4.96 10.53 -9.99
CA LEU A 228 5.01 10.83 -8.56
C LEU A 228 5.17 9.55 -7.75
N TYR A 229 4.40 8.51 -8.08
CA TYR A 229 4.48 7.21 -7.39
C TYR A 229 5.81 6.50 -7.64
N ASP A 230 6.38 6.57 -8.84
CA ASP A 230 7.72 6.03 -9.13
C ASP A 230 8.78 6.68 -8.25
N ASN A 231 8.72 8.01 -8.08
CA ASN A 231 9.64 8.72 -7.18
C ASN A 231 9.40 8.33 -5.70
N ILE A 232 8.16 8.17 -5.26
CA ILE A 232 7.83 7.67 -3.92
C ILE A 232 8.48 6.31 -3.69
N MET A 233 8.37 5.39 -4.64
CA MET A 233 8.99 4.07 -4.53
C MET A 233 10.51 4.13 -4.46
N LEU A 234 11.14 4.99 -5.26
CA LEU A 234 12.59 5.21 -5.22
C LEU A 234 13.06 5.71 -3.84
N TYR A 235 12.36 6.71 -3.25
CA TYR A 235 12.69 7.20 -1.91
C TYR A 235 12.48 6.14 -0.82
N LYS A 236 11.44 5.32 -0.93
CA LYS A 236 11.21 4.20 0.01
C LYS A 236 12.33 3.16 -0.08
N GLN A 237 12.77 2.81 -1.28
CA GLN A 237 13.90 1.89 -1.48
C GLN A 237 15.22 2.48 -0.96
N GLU A 238 15.46 3.77 -1.19
CA GLU A 238 16.62 4.47 -0.64
C GLU A 238 16.60 4.43 0.90
N ASN A 239 15.46 4.72 1.52
CA ASN A 239 15.31 4.69 2.99
C ASN A 239 15.58 3.29 3.56
N SER A 240 15.13 2.22 2.90
CA SER A 240 15.42 0.85 3.31
C SER A 240 16.93 0.59 3.35
N LYS A 241 17.66 0.97 2.29
CA LYS A 241 19.13 0.83 2.22
C LYS A 241 19.85 1.69 3.27
N LEU A 242 19.38 2.92 3.50
CA LEU A 242 19.95 3.81 4.52
C LEU A 242 19.76 3.22 5.93
N ALA A 243 18.60 2.63 6.24
CA ALA A 243 18.34 1.96 7.50
C ALA A 243 19.23 0.72 7.69
N GLU A 244 19.48 -0.06 6.64
CA GLU A 244 20.47 -1.16 6.68
C GLU A 244 21.88 -0.65 7.00
N LEU A 245 22.29 0.46 6.34
CA LEU A 245 23.60 1.08 6.61
C LEU A 245 23.70 1.58 8.04
N GLN A 246 22.66 2.20 8.62
CA GLN A 246 22.62 2.59 10.01
C GLN A 246 22.80 1.39 10.94
N SER A 247 22.11 0.28 10.65
CA SER A 247 22.23 -0.96 11.44
C SER A 247 23.65 -1.54 11.40
N LEU A 248 24.28 -1.53 10.22
CA LEU A 248 25.68 -1.97 10.05
C LEU A 248 26.67 -1.06 10.77
N LEU A 249 26.44 0.24 10.78
CA LEU A 249 27.27 1.22 11.47
C LEU A 249 27.23 0.98 12.99
N LEU A 250 26.03 0.79 13.55
CA LEU A 250 25.85 0.47 14.97
C LEU A 250 26.48 -0.88 15.36
N ALA A 251 26.38 -1.89 14.49
CA ALA A 251 27.00 -3.20 14.73
C ALA A 251 28.55 -3.11 14.82
N LYS A 252 29.17 -2.19 14.08
CA LYS A 252 30.62 -1.94 14.15
C LYS A 252 31.05 -1.24 15.44
N MET A 253 30.14 -0.56 16.13
CA MET A 253 30.44 0.08 17.43
C MET A 253 30.55 -0.93 18.57
N GLY A 254 29.92 -2.09 18.43
CA GLY A 254 29.91 -3.16 19.45
C GLY A 254 31.05 -4.17 19.31
N GLN A 255 31.94 -4.03 18.32
CA GLN A 255 33.11 -4.85 18.07
C GLN A 255 34.40 -4.12 18.53
#